data_25dc0d2ea5c88ddce02893c6b81e3461
#
_entry.id   25dc0d2ea5c88ddce02893c6b81e3461
#
_cell.length_a   1.000
_cell.length_b   1.000
_cell.length_c   1.000
_cell.angle_alpha   90.00
_cell.angle_beta   90.00
_cell.angle_gamma   90.00
#
_symmetry.space_group_name_H-M   'P 1'
#
loop_
_entity.id
_entity.type
_entity.pdbx_description
1 polymer ?
#
loop_
_entity_poly.entity_id
_entity_poly.type
_entity_poly.pdbx_seq_one_letter_code
_entity_poly.pdbx_strand_id
1 'polypeptide(L)'
;MVVKSRGYGKTWLTALCCIVMGVLYPGSLIAVVSGTAEQATLIVKKIQDYFIRNPEIMREIQCDGHRPVQLSRNKGVCTLKNGSKIESYSVGTMRGNRAKIMVIDESPEVKADDLDAVIGPVRNTKRDICHQRGIADYPSKTISITSACLKSNYFYAMFVSALRDFAKGSTGSFACALDYRSAARVGITDMEFFRKEQRKMPEAKFAMEYGSVFVGAESGSMFPYDLTEGCRTLRQVEYAQPSGSSSDYVIGVDLATSTDRKADNAVICVIKLVDMENGAYLKKLVYLRSYHGKRLDALAEEVRRTFSRFPRTTRIVFDHRGLGDAFPQFLAQPWIDPESGKEYPPWTLDDERTIIHNAVPVLRSVKASAQINQQRASCLRVASSPSATVRYRVSYCSAAWACSRGPSPRRCG
;
A
#
# COMPACT_ATOMS: atom_id res chain seq x y z
N MET A 1 14.31 13.88 13.23
CA MET A 1 13.69 13.06 12.16
C MET A 1 14.00 13.68 10.81
N VAL A 2 14.38 12.88 9.81
CA VAL A 2 14.82 13.41 8.51
C VAL A 2 14.04 12.70 7.40
N VAL A 3 13.26 13.46 6.63
CA VAL A 3 12.58 13.00 5.44
C VAL A 3 13.33 13.52 4.22
N LYS A 4 13.74 12.63 3.32
CA LYS A 4 14.55 13.00 2.16
C LYS A 4 14.05 12.32 0.89
N SER A 5 14.18 13.03 -0.22
CA SER A 5 14.01 12.51 -1.56
C SER A 5 14.82 11.23 -1.77
N ARG A 6 14.27 10.30 -2.53
CA ARG A 6 15.02 9.15 -3.03
C ARG A 6 16.21 9.63 -3.88
N GLY A 7 17.35 8.97 -3.75
CA GLY A 7 18.58 9.40 -4.41
C GLY A 7 19.34 10.56 -3.73
N TYR A 8 18.85 11.12 -2.63
CA TYR A 8 19.50 12.21 -1.89
C TYR A 8 20.66 11.75 -0.98
N GLY A 9 21.19 10.56 -1.13
CA GLY A 9 22.29 10.07 -0.31
C GLY A 9 21.95 9.79 1.17
N LYS A 10 20.69 9.41 1.47
CA LYS A 10 20.24 9.07 2.86
C LYS A 10 21.19 8.12 3.55
N THR A 11 21.42 6.95 2.95
CA THR A 11 22.26 5.88 3.51
C THR A 11 23.71 6.31 3.70
N TRP A 12 24.25 7.12 2.78
CA TRP A 12 25.60 7.65 2.86
C TRP A 12 25.75 8.60 4.06
N LEU A 13 24.85 9.58 4.17
CA LEU A 13 24.87 10.55 5.28
C LEU A 13 24.66 9.85 6.64
N THR A 14 23.78 8.85 6.67
CA THR A 14 23.53 8.04 7.86
C THR A 14 24.79 7.30 8.31
N ALA A 15 25.51 6.68 7.37
CA ALA A 15 26.77 6.01 7.65
C ALA A 15 27.82 6.98 8.22
N LEU A 16 27.95 8.17 7.63
CA LEU A 16 28.84 9.22 8.14
C LEU A 16 28.44 9.66 9.55
N CYS A 17 27.15 9.93 9.79
CA CYS A 17 26.67 10.29 11.13
C CYS A 17 26.98 9.20 12.17
N CYS A 18 26.83 7.93 11.82
CA CYS A 18 27.16 6.82 12.73
C CYS A 18 28.64 6.82 13.12
N ILE A 19 29.55 7.02 12.16
CA ILE A 19 30.99 7.09 12.44
C ILE A 19 31.30 8.28 13.33
N VAL A 20 30.85 9.48 12.96
CA VAL A 20 31.10 10.72 13.72
C VAL A 20 30.59 10.59 15.15
N MET A 21 29.39 10.09 15.34
CA MET A 21 28.83 9.87 16.66
C MET A 21 29.59 8.79 17.44
N GLY A 22 30.03 7.72 16.78
CA GLY A 22 30.82 6.67 17.39
C GLY A 22 32.18 7.18 17.90
N VAL A 23 32.83 8.08 17.13
CA VAL A 23 34.09 8.71 17.53
C VAL A 23 33.91 9.70 18.68
N LEU A 24 32.89 10.58 18.54
CA LEU A 24 32.65 11.65 19.54
C LEU A 24 32.09 11.14 20.89
N TYR A 25 31.46 9.98 20.89
CA TYR A 25 30.82 9.42 22.10
C TYR A 25 31.39 8.03 22.44
N PRO A 26 32.58 7.96 23.06
CA PRO A 26 33.26 6.70 23.37
C PRO A 26 32.38 5.71 24.15
N GLY A 27 32.51 4.43 23.84
CA GLY A 27 31.75 3.35 24.50
C GLY A 27 30.26 3.31 24.14
N SER A 28 29.84 3.94 23.05
CA SER A 28 28.44 3.93 22.60
C SER A 28 28.12 2.74 21.73
N LEU A 29 26.98 2.07 21.99
CA LEU A 29 26.36 1.22 20.98
C LEU A 29 25.44 2.08 20.10
N ILE A 30 25.73 2.09 18.80
CA ILE A 30 24.92 2.71 17.75
C ILE A 30 24.20 1.58 17.03
N ALA A 31 22.92 1.42 17.30
CA ALA A 31 22.09 0.42 16.65
C ALA A 31 21.47 0.99 15.36
N VAL A 32 21.76 0.35 14.24
CA VAL A 32 21.10 0.62 12.96
C VAL A 32 19.97 -0.36 12.80
N VAL A 33 18.73 0.11 12.78
CA VAL A 33 17.51 -0.71 12.78
C VAL A 33 16.73 -0.47 11.51
N SER A 34 16.23 -1.52 10.88
CA SER A 34 15.30 -1.47 9.75
C SER A 34 14.27 -2.60 9.83
N GLY A 35 13.28 -2.60 8.94
CA GLY A 35 12.29 -3.66 8.84
C GLY A 35 12.91 -5.05 8.67
N THR A 36 14.03 -5.13 7.93
CA THR A 36 14.84 -6.35 7.77
C THR A 36 16.29 -6.13 8.18
N ALA A 37 16.95 -7.18 8.67
CA ALA A 37 18.36 -7.12 9.03
C ALA A 37 19.26 -6.85 7.80
N GLU A 38 18.88 -7.33 6.63
CA GLU A 38 19.59 -7.12 5.37
C GLU A 38 19.60 -5.62 4.98
N GLN A 39 18.46 -4.94 5.10
CA GLN A 39 18.37 -3.48 4.87
C GLN A 39 19.25 -2.70 5.85
N ALA A 40 19.19 -3.02 7.15
CA ALA A 40 20.02 -2.38 8.17
C ALA A 40 21.53 -2.57 7.89
N THR A 41 21.94 -3.73 7.39
CA THR A 41 23.32 -4.05 7.05
C THR A 41 23.88 -3.17 5.92
N LEU A 42 23.03 -2.65 5.02
CA LEU A 42 23.46 -1.75 3.93
C LEU A 42 24.11 -0.48 4.45
N ILE A 43 23.70 0.07 5.61
CA ILE A 43 24.34 1.24 6.20
C ILE A 43 25.74 0.90 6.69
N VAL A 44 25.93 -0.23 7.36
CA VAL A 44 27.24 -0.69 7.82
C VAL A 44 28.16 -1.04 6.63
N LYS A 45 27.59 -1.58 5.54
CA LYS A 45 28.31 -1.79 4.28
C LYS A 45 28.80 -0.47 3.68
N LYS A 46 28.01 0.60 3.76
CA LYS A 46 28.45 1.93 3.30
C LYS A 46 29.65 2.46 4.10
N ILE A 47 29.74 2.14 5.38
CA ILE A 47 30.95 2.44 6.18
C ILE A 47 32.16 1.77 5.54
N GLN A 48 32.06 0.50 5.20
CA GLN A 48 33.13 -0.23 4.54
C GLN A 48 33.48 0.33 3.14
N ASP A 49 32.48 0.62 2.33
CA ASP A 49 32.68 0.99 0.92
C ASP A 49 33.31 2.39 0.77
N TYR A 50 32.93 3.33 1.65
CA TYR A 50 33.27 4.75 1.47
C TYR A 50 34.23 5.31 2.50
N PHE A 51 34.07 4.96 3.78
CA PHE A 51 34.76 5.67 4.85
C PHE A 51 36.02 4.98 5.33
N ILE A 52 36.13 3.65 5.24
CA ILE A 52 37.31 2.89 5.62
C ILE A 52 38.53 3.21 4.75
N ARG A 53 38.30 3.68 3.52
CA ARG A 53 39.37 4.12 2.61
C ARG A 53 40.03 5.43 3.06
N ASN A 54 39.38 6.17 3.94
CA ASN A 54 39.96 7.40 4.51
C ASN A 54 40.91 7.03 5.68
N PRO A 55 42.22 7.39 5.60
CA PRO A 55 43.18 7.04 6.63
C PRO A 55 42.83 7.56 8.03
N GLU A 56 42.22 8.74 8.11
CA GLU A 56 41.84 9.33 9.42
C GLU A 56 40.72 8.50 10.08
N ILE A 57 39.75 8.05 9.32
CA ILE A 57 38.66 7.19 9.80
C ILE A 57 39.19 5.80 10.15
N MET A 58 40.12 5.27 9.35
CA MET A 58 40.73 3.97 9.61
C MET A 58 41.52 3.95 10.92
N ARG A 59 42.12 5.09 11.32
CA ARG A 59 42.80 5.21 12.63
C ARG A 59 41.87 5.00 13.82
N GLU A 60 40.59 5.31 13.69
CA GLU A 60 39.57 5.17 14.71
C GLU A 60 38.94 3.77 14.77
N ILE A 61 39.07 2.96 13.71
CA ILE A 61 38.45 1.64 13.64
C ILE A 61 39.40 0.57 14.22
N GLN A 62 38.83 -0.32 15.04
CA GLN A 62 39.52 -1.48 15.53
C GLN A 62 39.64 -2.53 14.43
N CYS A 63 40.87 -2.95 14.14
CA CYS A 63 41.16 -4.01 13.18
C CYS A 63 41.67 -5.22 13.96
N ASP A 64 40.81 -6.23 14.17
CA ASP A 64 41.17 -7.50 14.76
C ASP A 64 41.73 -8.44 13.66
N GLY A 65 42.96 -8.15 13.24
CA GLY A 65 43.74 -9.02 12.36
C GLY A 65 43.37 -9.06 10.88
N HIS A 66 42.11 -8.98 10.46
CA HIS A 66 41.75 -9.21 9.07
C HIS A 66 40.68 -8.30 8.44
N ARG A 67 39.71 -7.79 9.16
CA ARG A 67 38.64 -6.95 8.57
C ARG A 67 38.16 -5.86 9.52
N PRO A 68 38.23 -4.60 9.10
CA PRO A 68 37.76 -3.47 9.91
C PRO A 68 36.24 -3.44 10.13
N VAL A 69 35.49 -4.12 9.25
CA VAL A 69 34.03 -4.28 9.36
C VAL A 69 33.69 -5.75 9.12
N GLN A 70 32.92 -6.32 10.02
CA GLN A 70 32.39 -7.67 9.89
C GLN A 70 31.03 -7.57 9.20
N LEU A 71 30.89 -8.19 8.04
CA LEU A 71 29.66 -8.23 7.26
C LEU A 71 29.24 -9.66 6.97
N SER A 72 27.98 -9.96 7.28
CA SER A 72 27.26 -11.14 6.80
C SER A 72 25.95 -10.68 6.16
N ARG A 73 25.16 -11.61 5.61
CA ARG A 73 23.87 -11.27 4.99
C ARG A 73 22.94 -10.49 5.93
N ASN A 74 22.90 -10.89 7.20
CA ASN A 74 21.93 -10.38 8.18
C ASN A 74 22.59 -9.62 9.35
N LYS A 75 23.89 -9.40 9.32
CA LYS A 75 24.60 -8.72 10.42
C LYS A 75 25.79 -7.93 9.89
N GLY A 76 25.86 -6.67 10.29
CA GLY A 76 26.98 -5.79 10.05
C GLY A 76 27.47 -5.22 11.37
N VAL A 77 28.78 -5.26 11.65
CA VAL A 77 29.41 -4.73 12.84
C VAL A 77 30.65 -3.96 12.49
N CYS A 78 30.75 -2.73 12.95
CA CYS A 78 31.96 -1.92 12.92
C CYS A 78 32.32 -1.54 14.35
N THR A 79 33.51 -1.92 14.83
CA THR A 79 33.99 -1.61 16.16
C THR A 79 35.04 -0.51 16.08
N LEU A 80 34.93 0.51 16.95
CA LEU A 80 35.88 1.60 17.06
C LEU A 80 36.85 1.35 18.24
N LYS A 81 38.09 1.85 18.14
CA LYS A 81 39.13 1.72 19.19
C LYS A 81 38.70 2.30 20.54
N ASN A 82 37.83 3.29 20.54
CA ASN A 82 37.29 3.90 21.75
C ASN A 82 36.20 3.08 22.46
N GLY A 83 35.96 1.83 22.02
CA GLY A 83 34.96 0.92 22.56
C GLY A 83 33.53 1.10 21.98
N SER A 84 33.32 2.07 21.09
CA SER A 84 32.02 2.21 20.41
C SER A 84 31.80 1.14 19.36
N LYS A 85 30.54 0.77 19.16
CA LYS A 85 30.13 -0.21 18.14
C LYS A 85 28.99 0.36 17.29
N ILE A 86 29.06 0.14 15.99
CA ILE A 86 27.95 0.38 15.04
C ILE A 86 27.48 -0.99 14.56
N GLU A 87 26.25 -1.34 14.87
CA GLU A 87 25.75 -2.69 14.65
C GLU A 87 24.34 -2.67 14.02
N SER A 88 24.11 -3.53 13.03
CA SER A 88 22.83 -3.64 12.32
C SER A 88 21.89 -4.64 12.99
N TYR A 89 20.61 -4.29 13.06
CA TYR A 89 19.54 -5.10 13.64
C TYR A 89 18.28 -5.04 12.78
N SER A 90 17.51 -6.13 12.74
CA SER A 90 16.09 -6.03 12.45
C SER A 90 15.35 -5.55 13.70
N VAL A 91 14.12 -5.08 13.55
CA VAL A 91 13.28 -4.70 14.69
C VAL A 91 13.14 -5.87 15.69
N GLY A 92 12.93 -7.09 15.17
CA GLY A 92 12.82 -8.28 16.02
C GLY A 92 14.09 -8.60 16.81
N THR A 93 15.27 -8.48 16.20
CA THR A 93 16.56 -8.77 16.86
C THR A 93 17.04 -7.64 17.76
N MET A 94 16.50 -6.43 17.58
CA MET A 94 16.79 -5.29 18.48
C MET A 94 16.10 -5.43 19.84
N ARG A 95 15.02 -6.19 19.95
CA ARG A 95 14.31 -6.45 21.20
C ARG A 95 15.26 -7.05 22.24
N GLY A 96 15.29 -6.46 23.45
CA GLY A 96 16.18 -6.87 24.53
C GLY A 96 17.59 -6.28 24.46
N ASN A 97 18.00 -5.67 23.38
CA ASN A 97 19.28 -4.95 23.27
C ASN A 97 19.11 -3.48 23.67
N ARG A 98 20.16 -2.91 24.25
CA ARG A 98 20.19 -1.50 24.66
C ARG A 98 21.19 -0.76 23.81
N ALA A 99 20.76 0.34 23.21
CA ALA A 99 21.63 1.20 22.41
C ALA A 99 21.61 2.63 22.95
N LYS A 100 22.72 3.32 22.90
CA LYS A 100 22.80 4.74 23.25
C LYS A 100 22.26 5.62 22.14
N ILE A 101 22.50 5.20 20.90
CA ILE A 101 22.03 5.87 19.71
C ILE A 101 21.33 4.83 18.83
N MET A 102 20.10 5.13 18.43
CA MET A 102 19.34 4.29 17.51
C MET A 102 19.13 5.05 16.20
N VAL A 103 19.47 4.43 15.10
CA VAL A 103 19.20 4.93 13.75
C VAL A 103 18.17 4.00 13.12
N ILE A 104 17.01 4.53 12.75
CA ILE A 104 15.91 3.78 12.15
C ILE A 104 15.82 4.19 10.69
N ASP A 105 16.14 3.25 9.80
CA ASP A 105 16.02 3.44 8.36
C ASP A 105 14.68 2.91 7.88
N GLU A 106 14.06 3.62 6.95
CA GLU A 106 12.72 3.37 6.41
C GLU A 106 11.66 3.13 7.51
N SER A 107 11.63 4.03 8.51
CA SER A 107 10.72 3.95 9.68
C SER A 107 9.26 3.62 9.36
N PRO A 108 8.63 4.14 8.28
CA PRO A 108 7.24 3.81 7.95
C PRO A 108 6.97 2.34 7.63
N GLU A 109 7.99 1.55 7.30
CA GLU A 109 7.88 0.11 7.04
C GLU A 109 7.84 -0.72 8.33
N VAL A 110 8.23 -0.12 9.47
CA VAL A 110 8.20 -0.76 10.78
C VAL A 110 6.81 -0.58 11.40
N LYS A 111 6.25 -1.62 12.02
CA LYS A 111 4.97 -1.50 12.71
C LYS A 111 5.11 -0.61 13.95
N ALA A 112 4.09 0.20 14.25
CA ALA A 112 4.09 1.12 15.38
C ALA A 112 4.37 0.41 16.72
N ASP A 113 3.67 -0.70 16.99
CA ASP A 113 3.82 -1.48 18.22
C ASP A 113 5.24 -2.04 18.40
N ASP A 114 5.86 -2.48 17.29
CA ASP A 114 7.23 -2.96 17.30
C ASP A 114 8.23 -1.84 17.57
N LEU A 115 7.97 -0.65 17.04
CA LEU A 115 8.82 0.52 17.24
C LEU A 115 8.79 1.00 18.67
N ASP A 116 7.61 1.06 19.30
CA ASP A 116 7.46 1.46 20.71
C ASP A 116 8.18 0.48 21.65
N ALA A 117 8.09 -0.82 21.37
CA ALA A 117 8.80 -1.86 22.13
C ALA A 117 10.34 -1.73 22.04
N VAL A 118 10.86 -1.15 20.96
CA VAL A 118 12.30 -0.98 20.72
C VAL A 118 12.79 0.38 21.21
N ILE A 119 12.06 1.48 20.98
CA ILE A 119 12.47 2.83 21.35
C ILE A 119 12.45 3.06 22.88
N GLY A 120 11.44 2.49 23.56
CA GLY A 120 11.27 2.68 25.01
C GLY A 120 12.54 2.36 25.83
N PRO A 121 13.13 1.16 25.68
CA PRO A 121 14.36 0.78 26.39
C PRO A 121 15.58 1.63 26.09
N VAL A 122 15.67 2.20 24.86
CA VAL A 122 16.81 3.02 24.43
C VAL A 122 16.86 4.35 25.16
N ARG A 123 15.71 4.93 25.51
CA ARG A 123 15.64 6.26 26.15
C ARG A 123 16.37 6.39 27.49
N ASN A 124 16.59 5.28 28.19
CA ASN A 124 17.19 5.24 29.53
C ASN A 124 18.57 4.56 29.59
N THR A 125 19.23 4.37 28.45
CA THR A 125 20.53 3.71 28.40
C THR A 125 21.64 4.69 28.74
N LYS A 126 22.43 4.38 29.79
CA LYS A 126 23.69 5.08 30.09
C LYS A 126 24.86 4.26 29.53
N ARG A 127 25.93 4.94 29.09
CA ARG A 127 27.17 4.27 28.68
C ARG A 127 27.86 3.69 29.90
N ASP A 128 28.42 2.51 29.78
CA ASP A 128 29.13 1.84 30.91
C ASP A 128 30.25 2.68 31.47
N ILE A 129 31.01 3.37 30.61
CA ILE A 129 32.09 4.28 31.05
C ILE A 129 31.58 5.43 31.91
N CYS A 130 30.38 5.95 31.64
CA CYS A 130 29.77 7.01 32.44
C CYS A 130 29.22 6.46 33.75
N HIS A 131 28.69 5.26 33.73
CA HIS A 131 28.19 4.56 34.92
C HIS A 131 29.34 4.24 35.88
N GLN A 132 30.42 3.65 35.39
CA GLN A 132 31.60 3.28 36.18
C GLN A 132 32.30 4.50 36.81
N ARG A 133 32.33 5.64 36.12
CA ARG A 133 32.97 6.87 36.59
C ARG A 133 32.04 7.80 37.37
N GLY A 134 30.76 7.45 37.55
CA GLY A 134 29.78 8.28 38.23
C GLY A 134 29.50 9.64 37.58
N ILE A 135 29.78 9.78 36.28
CA ILE A 135 29.61 11.04 35.55
C ILE A 135 28.26 11.08 34.79
N ALA A 136 27.80 12.30 34.55
CA ALA A 136 26.60 12.50 33.72
C ALA A 136 26.86 12.02 32.30
N ASP A 137 25.83 11.42 31.69
CA ASP A 137 25.83 11.01 30.28
C ASP A 137 24.87 11.87 29.48
N TYR A 138 25.17 12.06 28.22
CA TYR A 138 24.23 12.76 27.32
C TYR A 138 22.96 11.91 27.09
N PRO A 139 21.82 12.53 26.73
CA PRO A 139 20.56 11.80 26.44
C PRO A 139 20.73 10.83 25.29
N SER A 140 20.06 9.68 25.37
CA SER A 140 20.00 8.75 24.27
C SER A 140 19.30 9.40 23.06
N LYS A 141 19.72 9.05 21.83
CA LYS A 141 19.25 9.68 20.60
C LYS A 141 18.55 8.64 19.70
N THR A 142 17.44 9.05 19.12
CA THR A 142 16.78 8.30 18.06
C THR A 142 16.78 9.13 16.77
N ILE A 143 17.32 8.59 15.70
CA ILE A 143 17.43 9.24 14.39
C ILE A 143 16.60 8.41 13.43
N SER A 144 15.48 8.95 12.94
CA SER A 144 14.64 8.32 11.92
C SER A 144 14.91 8.96 10.58
N ILE A 145 15.20 8.15 9.55
CA ILE A 145 15.50 8.60 8.20
C ILE A 145 14.63 7.80 7.21
N THR A 146 13.92 8.49 6.33
CA THR A 146 13.03 7.85 5.37
C THR A 146 12.67 8.76 4.21
N SER A 147 11.95 8.25 3.20
CA SER A 147 11.12 9.01 2.28
C SER A 147 9.78 9.37 2.94
N ALA A 148 9.01 10.30 2.37
CA ALA A 148 7.69 10.60 2.88
C ALA A 148 6.73 9.41 2.68
N CYS A 149 5.69 9.36 3.49
CA CYS A 149 4.69 8.30 3.49
C CYS A 149 3.26 8.87 3.49
N LEU A 150 2.26 8.00 3.61
CA LEU A 150 0.88 8.42 3.78
C LEU A 150 0.68 9.10 5.14
N LYS A 151 -0.17 10.11 5.21
CA LYS A 151 -0.53 10.80 6.46
C LYS A 151 -1.22 9.89 7.47
N SER A 152 -1.80 8.77 7.02
CA SER A 152 -2.36 7.74 7.90
C SER A 152 -1.29 6.88 8.60
N ASN A 153 -0.03 6.94 8.16
CA ASN A 153 1.06 6.23 8.81
C ASN A 153 1.46 6.95 10.13
N TYR A 154 1.71 6.18 11.18
CA TYR A 154 2.12 6.69 12.49
C TYR A 154 3.35 7.62 12.41
N PHE A 155 4.26 7.37 11.47
CA PHE A 155 5.47 8.16 11.27
C PHE A 155 5.15 9.63 10.97
N TYR A 156 4.07 9.91 10.23
CA TYR A 156 3.63 11.27 9.96
C TYR A 156 3.28 12.03 11.25
N ALA A 157 2.53 11.41 12.16
CA ALA A 157 2.19 12.03 13.44
C ALA A 157 3.45 12.32 14.29
N MET A 158 4.39 11.38 14.33
CA MET A 158 5.69 11.55 15.01
C MET A 158 6.50 12.68 14.38
N PHE A 159 6.56 12.75 13.04
CA PHE A 159 7.28 13.81 12.32
C PHE A 159 6.69 15.18 12.60
N VAL A 160 5.36 15.32 12.56
CA VAL A 160 4.66 16.59 12.86
C VAL A 160 4.91 17.00 14.32
N SER A 161 4.88 16.05 15.27
CA SER A 161 5.21 16.36 16.67
C SER A 161 6.65 16.86 16.82
N ALA A 162 7.62 16.16 16.23
CA ALA A 162 9.03 16.58 16.28
C ALA A 162 9.27 17.94 15.60
N LEU A 163 8.55 18.21 14.50
CA LEU A 163 8.62 19.51 13.81
C LEU A 163 8.04 20.64 14.68
N ARG A 164 6.92 20.39 15.36
CA ARG A 164 6.32 21.36 16.29
C ARG A 164 7.23 21.68 17.48
N ASP A 165 7.85 20.65 18.06
CA ASP A 165 8.78 20.81 19.18
C ASP A 165 10.02 21.60 18.72
N PHE A 166 10.56 21.28 17.57
CA PHE A 166 11.68 22.01 16.96
C PHE A 166 11.32 23.48 16.71
N ALA A 167 10.14 23.74 16.13
CA ALA A 167 9.65 25.10 15.84
C ALA A 167 9.42 25.93 17.13
N LYS A 168 9.11 25.27 18.25
CA LYS A 168 9.02 25.91 19.58
C LYS A 168 10.38 26.14 20.25
N GLY A 169 11.49 25.84 19.59
CA GLY A 169 12.84 26.02 20.10
C GLY A 169 13.35 24.90 20.99
N SER A 170 12.71 23.72 20.97
CA SER A 170 13.22 22.55 21.70
C SER A 170 14.57 22.11 21.14
N THR A 171 15.58 21.99 21.99
CA THR A 171 16.91 21.45 21.65
C THR A 171 16.91 19.92 21.61
N GLY A 172 15.86 19.28 22.12
CA GLY A 172 15.72 17.82 22.14
C GLY A 172 15.13 17.21 20.87
N SER A 173 14.57 18.03 19.99
CA SER A 173 13.91 17.58 18.76
C SER A 173 14.43 18.31 17.55
N PHE A 174 14.58 17.59 16.44
CA PHE A 174 14.91 18.13 15.13
C PHE A 174 14.10 17.40 14.06
N ALA A 175 13.51 18.14 13.14
CA ALA A 175 12.82 17.58 11.98
C ALA A 175 13.09 18.40 10.72
N CYS A 176 13.38 17.74 9.61
CA CYS A 176 13.51 18.38 8.30
C CYS A 176 12.98 17.49 7.18
N ALA A 177 12.53 18.14 6.10
CA ALA A 177 12.15 17.49 4.85
C ALA A 177 12.93 18.14 3.70
N LEU A 178 13.59 17.33 2.87
CA LEU A 178 14.43 17.77 1.75
C LEU A 178 13.98 17.11 0.45
N ASP A 179 13.46 17.91 -0.47
CA ASP A 179 12.94 17.47 -1.75
C ASP A 179 14.03 17.27 -2.83
N TYR A 180 13.64 16.73 -3.99
CA TYR A 180 14.53 16.50 -5.11
C TYR A 180 15.15 17.77 -5.70
N ARG A 181 14.49 18.92 -5.54
CA ARG A 181 15.00 20.21 -6.04
C ARG A 181 16.22 20.65 -5.27
N SER A 182 16.22 20.41 -3.96
CA SER A 182 17.40 20.65 -3.12
C SER A 182 18.55 19.71 -3.49
N ALA A 183 18.28 18.44 -3.82
CA ALA A 183 19.30 17.49 -4.31
C ALA A 183 19.92 17.95 -5.64
N ALA A 184 19.09 18.42 -6.57
CA ALA A 184 19.55 18.93 -7.86
C ALA A 184 20.37 20.23 -7.72
N ARG A 185 19.95 21.15 -6.81
CA ARG A 185 20.66 22.41 -6.56
C ARG A 185 22.09 22.20 -6.07
N VAL A 186 22.32 21.17 -5.27
CA VAL A 186 23.66 20.84 -4.75
C VAL A 186 24.40 19.82 -5.64
N GLY A 187 23.89 19.52 -6.83
CA GLY A 187 24.57 18.67 -7.80
C GLY A 187 24.61 17.17 -7.47
N ILE A 188 23.79 16.68 -6.52
CA ILE A 188 23.74 15.26 -6.18
C ILE A 188 23.06 14.46 -7.28
N THR A 189 22.03 15.02 -7.89
CA THR A 189 21.26 14.38 -8.97
C THR A 189 20.79 15.42 -9.98
N ASP A 190 20.76 15.02 -11.26
CA ASP A 190 20.29 15.86 -12.36
C ASP A 190 18.76 16.01 -12.38
N MET A 191 18.27 17.20 -12.73
CA MET A 191 16.83 17.47 -12.89
C MET A 191 16.17 16.66 -14.01
N GLU A 192 16.93 16.28 -15.04
CA GLU A 192 16.41 15.44 -16.12
C GLU A 192 16.03 14.04 -15.63
N PHE A 193 16.82 13.48 -14.72
CA PHE A 193 16.46 12.22 -14.04
C PHE A 193 15.08 12.33 -13.37
N PHE A 194 14.85 13.39 -12.59
CA PHE A 194 13.57 13.56 -11.89
C PHE A 194 12.38 13.76 -12.85
N ARG A 195 12.57 14.48 -13.96
CA ARG A 195 11.54 14.63 -15.00
C ARG A 195 11.18 13.28 -15.64
N LYS A 196 12.16 12.40 -15.87
CA LYS A 196 11.94 11.05 -16.39
C LYS A 196 11.15 10.20 -15.38
N GLU A 197 11.53 10.24 -14.11
CA GLU A 197 10.84 9.49 -13.05
C GLU A 197 9.39 10.00 -12.83
N GLN A 198 9.17 11.30 -12.91
CA GLN A 198 7.82 11.90 -12.79
C GLN A 198 6.85 11.38 -13.87
N ARG A 199 7.35 11.14 -15.08
CA ARG A 199 6.52 10.58 -16.17
C ARG A 199 6.17 9.11 -15.99
N LYS A 200 6.96 8.36 -15.21
CA LYS A 200 6.81 6.90 -15.03
C LYS A 200 5.87 6.51 -13.90
N MET A 201 5.54 7.42 -13.00
CA MET A 201 4.78 7.07 -11.81
C MET A 201 3.65 8.06 -11.52
N PRO A 202 2.60 7.64 -10.76
CA PRO A 202 1.54 8.53 -10.32
C PRO A 202 2.09 9.73 -9.54
N GLU A 203 1.46 10.90 -9.70
CA GLU A 203 1.86 12.15 -9.06
C GLU A 203 2.01 12.02 -7.52
N ALA A 204 1.04 11.38 -6.86
CA ALA A 204 1.08 11.15 -5.42
C ALA A 204 2.31 10.32 -5.00
N LYS A 205 2.69 9.30 -5.78
CA LYS A 205 3.88 8.49 -5.54
C LYS A 205 5.15 9.29 -5.77
N PHE A 206 5.21 10.10 -6.82
CA PHE A 206 6.35 10.99 -7.07
C PHE A 206 6.50 12.02 -5.95
N ALA A 207 5.40 12.61 -5.48
CA ALA A 207 5.40 13.54 -4.36
C ALA A 207 5.96 12.91 -3.06
N MET A 208 5.61 11.67 -2.75
CA MET A 208 6.17 10.95 -1.58
C MET A 208 7.64 10.60 -1.77
N GLU A 209 8.00 9.96 -2.87
CA GLU A 209 9.35 9.41 -3.08
C GLU A 209 10.41 10.49 -3.32
N TYR A 210 10.05 11.54 -4.07
CA TYR A 210 10.98 12.58 -4.50
C TYR A 210 10.66 13.97 -3.93
N GLY A 211 9.39 14.30 -3.77
CA GLY A 211 8.96 15.59 -3.25
C GLY A 211 9.06 15.74 -1.74
N SER A 212 9.31 14.67 -0.99
CA SER A 212 9.27 14.66 0.48
C SER A 212 7.94 15.17 1.04
N VAL A 213 6.83 14.95 0.30
CA VAL A 213 5.49 15.40 0.65
C VAL A 213 4.71 14.23 1.25
N PHE A 214 4.20 14.41 2.45
CA PHE A 214 3.26 13.46 3.06
C PHE A 214 1.91 13.58 2.37
N VAL A 215 1.45 12.49 1.80
CA VAL A 215 0.23 12.44 1.00
C VAL A 215 -0.92 11.94 1.88
N GLY A 216 -2.08 12.61 1.84
CA GLY A 216 -3.28 12.14 2.53
C GLY A 216 -3.74 10.80 1.99
N ALA A 217 -4.42 10.00 2.80
CA ALA A 217 -5.04 8.76 2.34
C ALA A 217 -5.96 9.01 1.13
N GLU A 218 -6.61 10.17 1.10
CA GLU A 218 -7.47 10.64 0.02
C GLU A 218 -6.72 10.94 -1.28
N SER A 219 -5.57 11.62 -1.20
CA SER A 219 -4.79 11.99 -2.39
C SER A 219 -3.89 10.85 -2.91
N GLY A 220 -3.59 9.85 -2.09
CA GLY A 220 -2.89 8.62 -2.48
C GLY A 220 -3.83 7.46 -2.78
N SER A 221 -5.12 7.60 -2.46
CA SER A 221 -6.13 6.61 -2.79
C SER A 221 -6.36 6.57 -4.30
N MET A 222 -6.49 5.36 -4.85
CA MET A 222 -6.94 5.16 -6.22
C MET A 222 -8.34 5.78 -6.43
N PHE A 223 -9.12 5.84 -5.36
CA PHE A 223 -10.48 6.35 -5.31
C PHE A 223 -10.61 7.38 -4.16
N PRO A 224 -10.18 8.64 -4.37
CA PRO A 224 -10.33 9.70 -3.38
C PRO A 224 -11.78 9.91 -2.96
N TYR A 225 -12.01 10.23 -1.69
CA TYR A 225 -13.35 10.42 -1.13
C TYR A 225 -14.17 11.44 -1.94
N ASP A 226 -13.59 12.58 -2.26
CA ASP A 226 -14.29 13.66 -3.01
C ASP A 226 -14.77 13.19 -4.39
N LEU A 227 -13.96 12.37 -5.10
CA LEU A 227 -14.38 11.81 -6.40
C LEU A 227 -15.49 10.77 -6.22
N THR A 228 -15.42 9.96 -5.17
CA THR A 228 -16.42 8.93 -4.91
C THR A 228 -17.72 9.52 -4.42
N GLU A 229 -17.67 10.54 -3.55
CA GLU A 229 -18.84 11.24 -3.06
C GLU A 229 -19.57 11.99 -4.19
N GLY A 230 -18.82 12.60 -5.12
CA GLY A 230 -19.39 13.18 -6.33
C GLY A 230 -20.14 12.18 -7.24
N CYS A 231 -19.86 10.89 -7.11
CA CYS A 231 -20.55 9.80 -7.81
C CYS A 231 -21.82 9.31 -7.09
N ARG A 232 -22.06 9.72 -5.85
CA ARG A 232 -23.21 9.37 -5.02
C ARG A 232 -24.45 10.12 -5.46
N THR A 233 -25.19 9.60 -6.45
CA THR A 233 -26.35 10.25 -7.04
C THR A 233 -27.67 9.53 -6.79
N LEU A 234 -27.60 8.29 -6.28
CA LEU A 234 -28.81 7.52 -5.94
C LEU A 234 -29.27 7.86 -4.53
N ARG A 235 -30.56 8.09 -4.39
CA ARG A 235 -31.19 8.42 -3.08
C ARG A 235 -31.50 7.18 -2.24
N GLN A 236 -31.71 6.03 -2.90
CA GLN A 236 -32.04 4.77 -2.24
C GLN A 236 -31.56 3.57 -3.02
N VAL A 237 -31.47 2.43 -2.35
CA VAL A 237 -31.09 1.13 -2.91
C VAL A 237 -32.28 0.57 -3.72
N GLU A 238 -31.99 -0.04 -4.89
CA GLU A 238 -32.97 -0.85 -5.62
C GLU A 238 -32.85 -2.31 -5.14
N TYR A 239 -33.83 -2.82 -4.38
CA TYR A 239 -33.82 -4.22 -3.92
C TYR A 239 -34.28 -5.20 -5.02
N ALA A 240 -34.99 -4.70 -6.01
CA ALA A 240 -35.44 -5.43 -7.19
C ALA A 240 -35.52 -4.45 -8.36
N GLN A 241 -35.62 -4.98 -9.58
CA GLN A 241 -35.86 -4.17 -10.76
C GLN A 241 -37.22 -3.45 -10.63
N PRO A 242 -37.25 -2.10 -10.76
CA PRO A 242 -38.51 -1.36 -10.75
C PRO A 242 -39.44 -1.77 -11.88
N SER A 243 -40.74 -1.83 -11.63
CA SER A 243 -41.75 -2.09 -12.64
C SER A 243 -41.65 -1.09 -13.80
N GLY A 244 -41.63 -1.56 -15.02
CA GLY A 244 -41.51 -0.72 -16.21
C GLY A 244 -40.08 -0.27 -16.56
N SER A 245 -39.05 -0.68 -15.80
CA SER A 245 -37.67 -0.37 -16.13
C SER A 245 -37.24 -1.10 -17.43
N SER A 246 -36.80 -0.34 -18.43
CA SER A 246 -36.22 -0.83 -19.69
C SER A 246 -34.70 -1.05 -19.59
N SER A 247 -34.07 -0.64 -18.49
CA SER A 247 -32.62 -0.76 -18.32
C SER A 247 -32.17 -2.19 -18.13
N ASP A 248 -31.02 -2.54 -18.68
CA ASP A 248 -30.36 -3.81 -18.44
C ASP A 248 -29.51 -3.74 -17.18
N TYR A 249 -29.20 -4.91 -16.60
CA TYR A 249 -28.43 -5.05 -15.37
C TYR A 249 -27.26 -6.00 -15.55
N VAL A 250 -26.25 -5.83 -14.72
CA VAL A 250 -25.12 -6.74 -14.57
C VAL A 250 -24.92 -7.02 -13.09
N ILE A 251 -24.79 -8.29 -12.74
CA ILE A 251 -24.44 -8.72 -11.38
C ILE A 251 -22.93 -8.92 -11.29
N GLY A 252 -22.28 -8.30 -10.31
CA GLY A 252 -20.89 -8.52 -9.98
C GLY A 252 -20.77 -9.33 -8.70
N VAL A 253 -19.87 -10.31 -8.68
CA VAL A 253 -19.61 -11.16 -7.51
C VAL A 253 -18.11 -11.12 -7.20
N ASP A 254 -17.79 -10.75 -5.98
CA ASP A 254 -16.45 -10.90 -5.39
C ASP A 254 -16.49 -12.07 -4.39
N LEU A 255 -15.59 -13.05 -4.58
CA LEU A 255 -15.66 -14.34 -3.90
C LEU A 255 -14.71 -14.37 -2.70
N ALA A 256 -15.25 -14.60 -1.50
CA ALA A 256 -14.50 -14.88 -0.29
C ALA A 256 -15.27 -15.87 0.60
N THR A 257 -14.60 -16.87 1.13
CA THR A 257 -15.23 -17.94 1.93
C THR A 257 -14.62 -18.13 3.31
N SER A 258 -13.58 -17.38 3.66
CA SER A 258 -12.93 -17.50 4.95
C SER A 258 -13.86 -17.05 6.09
N THR A 259 -13.88 -17.82 7.16
CA THR A 259 -14.64 -17.54 8.41
C THR A 259 -13.81 -16.75 9.43
N ASP A 260 -12.54 -16.47 9.14
CA ASP A 260 -11.68 -15.68 10.03
C ASP A 260 -12.25 -14.24 10.16
N ARG A 261 -12.30 -13.71 11.38
CA ARG A 261 -12.78 -12.34 11.66
C ARG A 261 -12.06 -11.23 10.89
N LYS A 262 -10.83 -11.48 10.43
CA LYS A 262 -10.02 -10.55 9.66
C LYS A 262 -10.04 -10.81 8.16
N ALA A 263 -10.77 -11.83 7.71
CA ALA A 263 -10.86 -12.18 6.30
C ALA A 263 -11.79 -11.24 5.52
N ASP A 264 -11.56 -11.17 4.23
CA ASP A 264 -12.41 -10.41 3.32
C ASP A 264 -13.80 -11.01 3.24
N ASN A 265 -14.80 -10.16 3.00
CA ASN A 265 -16.18 -10.57 2.78
C ASN A 265 -16.44 -10.86 1.31
N ALA A 266 -17.29 -11.85 1.03
CA ALA A 266 -17.88 -11.96 -0.30
C ALA A 266 -18.88 -10.83 -0.54
N VAL A 267 -18.93 -10.32 -1.78
CA VAL A 267 -19.83 -9.20 -2.14
C VAL A 267 -20.61 -9.53 -3.40
N ILE A 268 -21.91 -9.29 -3.35
CA ILE A 268 -22.77 -9.30 -4.54
C ILE A 268 -23.23 -7.86 -4.81
N CYS A 269 -23.00 -7.37 -6.01
CA CYS A 269 -23.43 -6.04 -6.42
C CYS A 269 -24.25 -6.10 -7.71
N VAL A 270 -25.18 -5.16 -7.90
CA VAL A 270 -25.96 -5.01 -9.14
C VAL A 270 -25.72 -3.63 -9.73
N ILE A 271 -25.34 -3.63 -10.99
CA ILE A 271 -25.07 -2.43 -11.77
C ILE A 271 -26.18 -2.29 -12.83
N LYS A 272 -26.92 -1.20 -12.77
CA LYS A 272 -27.91 -0.80 -13.77
C LYS A 272 -27.20 -0.09 -14.91
N LEU A 273 -27.51 -0.48 -16.14
CA LEU A 273 -27.05 0.13 -17.36
C LEU A 273 -28.13 1.07 -17.89
N VAL A 274 -27.85 2.35 -17.90
CA VAL A 274 -28.77 3.37 -18.43
C VAL A 274 -28.20 3.86 -19.75
N ASP A 275 -28.96 3.71 -20.82
CA ASP A 275 -28.58 4.16 -22.16
C ASP A 275 -28.31 5.68 -22.17
N MET A 276 -27.29 6.08 -22.89
CA MET A 276 -26.94 7.48 -23.15
C MET A 276 -27.05 7.74 -24.67
N GLU A 277 -27.36 8.98 -25.03
CA GLU A 277 -27.54 9.40 -26.45
C GLU A 277 -26.32 9.12 -27.34
N ASN A 278 -25.13 8.96 -26.77
CA ASN A 278 -23.90 8.66 -27.50
C ASN A 278 -23.63 7.15 -27.68
N GLY A 279 -24.58 6.28 -27.39
CA GLY A 279 -24.43 4.82 -27.46
C GLY A 279 -23.59 4.22 -26.30
N ALA A 280 -23.20 4.99 -25.31
CA ALA A 280 -22.55 4.52 -24.10
C ALA A 280 -23.57 4.25 -22.98
N TYR A 281 -23.16 3.51 -21.95
CA TYR A 281 -23.98 3.26 -20.78
C TYR A 281 -23.52 4.10 -19.58
N LEU A 282 -24.46 4.81 -18.94
CA LEU A 282 -24.25 5.28 -17.58
C LEU A 282 -24.47 4.12 -16.62
N LYS A 283 -23.43 3.76 -15.87
CA LYS A 283 -23.42 2.63 -14.93
C LYS A 283 -23.77 3.12 -13.53
N LYS A 284 -24.86 2.59 -12.96
CA LYS A 284 -25.31 2.93 -11.61
C LYS A 284 -25.23 1.71 -10.72
N LEU A 285 -24.45 1.75 -9.63
CA LEU A 285 -24.46 0.72 -8.59
C LEU A 285 -25.75 0.89 -7.78
N VAL A 286 -26.73 0.02 -8.04
CA VAL A 286 -28.07 0.13 -7.46
C VAL A 286 -28.29 -0.77 -6.23
N TYR A 287 -27.51 -1.85 -6.12
CA TYR A 287 -27.57 -2.80 -5.01
C TYR A 287 -26.17 -3.31 -4.66
N LEU A 288 -25.91 -3.47 -3.37
CA LEU A 288 -24.69 -4.09 -2.86
C LEU A 288 -24.98 -4.79 -1.54
N ARG A 289 -24.55 -6.04 -1.43
CA ARG A 289 -24.65 -6.81 -0.17
C ARG A 289 -23.34 -7.56 0.09
N SER A 290 -22.90 -7.49 1.32
CA SER A 290 -21.69 -8.16 1.82
C SER A 290 -22.06 -9.38 2.66
N TYR A 291 -21.29 -10.47 2.54
CA TYR A 291 -21.47 -11.73 3.22
C TYR A 291 -20.16 -12.17 3.87
N HIS A 292 -20.17 -12.42 5.17
CA HIS A 292 -19.01 -12.92 5.90
C HIS A 292 -19.08 -14.43 6.05
N GLY A 293 -18.00 -15.14 5.73
CA GLY A 293 -17.87 -16.57 5.97
C GLY A 293 -18.90 -17.47 5.25
N LYS A 294 -19.54 -16.98 4.18
CA LYS A 294 -20.52 -17.75 3.43
C LYS A 294 -19.84 -18.75 2.50
N ARG A 295 -20.33 -19.99 2.48
CA ARG A 295 -19.83 -21.04 1.57
C ARG A 295 -20.18 -20.71 0.12
N LEU A 296 -19.41 -21.27 -0.84
CA LEU A 296 -19.61 -21.01 -2.28
C LEU A 296 -20.99 -21.47 -2.79
N ASP A 297 -21.49 -22.61 -2.33
CA ASP A 297 -22.82 -23.11 -2.64
C ASP A 297 -23.91 -22.12 -2.23
N ALA A 298 -23.89 -21.70 -0.96
CA ALA A 298 -24.83 -20.72 -0.44
C ALA A 298 -24.69 -19.33 -1.11
N LEU A 299 -23.49 -18.97 -1.55
CA LEU A 299 -23.27 -17.73 -2.31
C LEU A 299 -23.87 -17.84 -3.72
N ALA A 300 -23.76 -19.01 -4.37
CA ALA A 300 -24.39 -19.30 -5.66
C ALA A 300 -25.93 -19.19 -5.59
N GLU A 301 -26.55 -19.68 -4.50
CA GLU A 301 -27.98 -19.50 -4.26
C GLU A 301 -28.37 -18.02 -4.16
N GLU A 302 -27.61 -17.21 -3.40
CA GLU A 302 -27.87 -15.77 -3.28
C GLU A 302 -27.72 -15.04 -4.63
N VAL A 303 -26.81 -15.47 -5.47
CA VAL A 303 -26.67 -14.92 -6.83
C VAL A 303 -27.90 -15.24 -7.66
N ARG A 304 -28.44 -16.47 -7.58
CA ARG A 304 -29.68 -16.87 -8.27
C ARG A 304 -30.88 -16.07 -7.78
N ARG A 305 -31.03 -15.91 -6.46
CA ARG A 305 -32.09 -15.07 -5.87
C ARG A 305 -31.94 -13.60 -6.29
N THR A 306 -30.71 -13.10 -6.38
CA THR A 306 -30.45 -11.74 -6.88
C THR A 306 -30.81 -11.60 -8.35
N PHE A 307 -30.44 -12.57 -9.19
CA PHE A 307 -30.83 -12.59 -10.60
C PHE A 307 -32.35 -12.59 -10.78
N SER A 308 -33.08 -13.34 -9.96
CA SER A 308 -34.55 -13.35 -9.98
C SER A 308 -35.17 -11.98 -9.71
N ARG A 309 -34.54 -11.19 -8.82
CA ARG A 309 -35.00 -9.83 -8.49
C ARG A 309 -34.70 -8.81 -9.59
N PHE A 310 -33.73 -9.13 -10.46
CA PHE A 310 -33.33 -8.28 -11.59
C PHE A 310 -33.41 -9.07 -12.91
N PRO A 311 -34.61 -9.36 -13.42
CA PRO A 311 -34.83 -10.29 -14.55
C PRO A 311 -34.19 -9.82 -15.86
N ARG A 312 -33.90 -8.51 -16.02
CA ARG A 312 -33.16 -8.00 -17.18
C ARG A 312 -31.63 -8.04 -16.98
N THR A 313 -31.13 -8.92 -16.11
CA THR A 313 -29.68 -9.13 -15.95
C THR A 313 -29.13 -9.84 -17.19
N THR A 314 -28.20 -9.20 -17.87
CA THR A 314 -27.56 -9.72 -19.09
C THR A 314 -26.34 -10.56 -18.79
N ARG A 315 -25.64 -10.31 -17.67
CA ARG A 315 -24.41 -11.02 -17.29
C ARG A 315 -24.20 -11.06 -15.79
N ILE A 316 -23.56 -12.15 -15.34
CA ILE A 316 -23.03 -12.32 -13.99
C ILE A 316 -21.52 -12.41 -14.10
N VAL A 317 -20.80 -11.50 -13.49
CA VAL A 317 -19.34 -11.32 -13.62
C VAL A 317 -18.66 -11.59 -12.29
N PHE A 318 -17.61 -12.42 -12.28
CA PHE A 318 -16.83 -12.76 -11.08
C PHE A 318 -15.33 -12.82 -11.38
N ASP A 319 -14.46 -12.70 -10.32
CA ASP A 319 -13.02 -12.82 -10.51
C ASP A 319 -12.64 -14.30 -10.70
N HIS A 320 -11.82 -14.57 -11.71
CA HIS A 320 -11.32 -15.90 -12.06
C HIS A 320 -10.29 -16.44 -11.06
N ARG A 321 -9.71 -15.63 -10.21
CA ARG A 321 -8.61 -16.03 -9.31
C ARG A 321 -9.11 -16.87 -8.14
N GLY A 322 -8.37 -17.93 -7.80
CA GLY A 322 -8.64 -18.75 -6.62
C GLY A 322 -9.98 -19.47 -6.70
N LEU A 323 -10.95 -19.02 -5.92
CA LEU A 323 -12.27 -19.62 -5.84
C LEU A 323 -13.11 -19.48 -7.12
N GLY A 324 -12.69 -18.62 -8.07
CA GLY A 324 -13.39 -18.37 -9.33
C GLY A 324 -13.45 -19.59 -10.26
N ASP A 325 -12.55 -20.55 -10.15
CA ASP A 325 -12.58 -21.78 -10.95
C ASP A 325 -13.65 -22.77 -10.46
N ALA A 326 -13.96 -22.77 -9.16
CA ALA A 326 -14.96 -23.67 -8.57
C ALA A 326 -16.38 -23.08 -8.62
N PHE A 327 -16.52 -21.75 -8.58
CA PHE A 327 -17.83 -21.09 -8.47
C PHE A 327 -18.80 -21.41 -9.61
N PRO A 328 -18.41 -21.45 -10.91
CA PRO A 328 -19.31 -21.81 -12.00
C PRO A 328 -19.90 -23.22 -11.87
N GLN A 329 -19.17 -24.15 -11.24
CA GLN A 329 -19.64 -25.54 -11.08
C GLN A 329 -20.91 -25.62 -10.23
N PHE A 330 -21.06 -24.75 -9.22
CA PHE A 330 -22.29 -24.67 -8.41
C PHE A 330 -23.47 -24.06 -9.20
N LEU A 331 -23.19 -23.25 -10.21
CA LEU A 331 -24.22 -22.63 -11.06
C LEU A 331 -24.55 -23.47 -12.31
N ALA A 332 -23.70 -24.44 -12.67
CA ALA A 332 -23.91 -25.33 -13.80
C ALA A 332 -24.93 -26.44 -13.53
N GLN A 333 -25.44 -26.58 -12.30
CA GLN A 333 -26.50 -27.51 -11.95
C GLN A 333 -27.85 -26.81 -11.91
N PRO A 334 -28.97 -27.48 -12.34
CA PRO A 334 -30.31 -26.96 -12.12
C PRO A 334 -30.56 -26.86 -10.60
N TRP A 335 -31.32 -25.87 -10.19
CA TRP A 335 -31.57 -25.65 -8.75
C TRP A 335 -33.01 -25.15 -8.53
N ILE A 336 -33.65 -25.69 -7.49
CA ILE A 336 -34.97 -25.26 -7.04
C ILE A 336 -34.78 -24.49 -5.73
N ASP A 337 -35.23 -23.24 -5.67
CA ASP A 337 -35.14 -22.43 -4.46
C ASP A 337 -36.08 -23.01 -3.39
N PRO A 338 -35.56 -23.48 -2.25
CA PRO A 338 -36.41 -24.09 -1.22
C PRO A 338 -37.37 -23.10 -0.56
N GLU A 339 -37.12 -21.80 -0.65
CA GLU A 339 -37.98 -20.78 -0.04
C GLU A 339 -39.15 -20.39 -0.97
N SER A 340 -38.90 -20.27 -2.28
CA SER A 340 -39.90 -19.79 -3.23
C SER A 340 -40.45 -20.88 -4.17
N GLY A 341 -39.85 -22.07 -4.19
CA GLY A 341 -40.18 -23.14 -5.15
C GLY A 341 -39.80 -22.84 -6.60
N LYS A 342 -39.09 -21.75 -6.86
CA LYS A 342 -38.71 -21.34 -8.22
C LYS A 342 -37.57 -22.20 -8.73
N GLU A 343 -37.74 -22.68 -9.95
CA GLU A 343 -36.74 -23.45 -10.70
C GLU A 343 -35.77 -22.50 -11.45
N TYR A 344 -34.49 -22.83 -11.40
CA TYR A 344 -33.42 -22.15 -12.13
C TYR A 344 -32.71 -23.15 -13.04
N PRO A 345 -32.58 -22.86 -14.36
CA PRO A 345 -31.81 -23.70 -15.26
C PRO A 345 -30.32 -23.67 -14.93
N PRO A 346 -29.53 -24.60 -15.47
CA PRO A 346 -28.05 -24.50 -15.41
C PRO A 346 -27.56 -23.19 -16.03
N TRP A 347 -26.51 -22.59 -15.44
CA TRP A 347 -25.86 -21.43 -16.02
C TRP A 347 -24.41 -21.76 -16.40
N THR A 348 -23.96 -21.27 -17.57
CA THR A 348 -22.64 -21.53 -18.12
C THR A 348 -21.90 -20.23 -18.45
N LEU A 349 -20.59 -20.35 -18.64
CA LEU A 349 -19.77 -19.26 -19.14
C LEU A 349 -20.19 -18.88 -20.56
N ASP A 350 -20.15 -17.60 -20.89
CA ASP A 350 -20.55 -17.07 -22.21
C ASP A 350 -19.54 -17.38 -23.34
N ASP A 351 -18.36 -17.90 -23.00
CA ASP A 351 -17.26 -18.28 -23.89
C ASP A 351 -16.97 -19.80 -23.91
N GLU A 352 -17.68 -20.59 -23.10
CA GLU A 352 -17.51 -22.05 -23.08
C GLU A 352 -18.30 -22.72 -24.24
N ARG A 353 -17.59 -23.59 -24.95
CA ARG A 353 -18.20 -24.47 -26.00
C ARG A 353 -18.89 -25.70 -25.38
N THR A 354 -19.02 -25.77 -24.08
CA THR A 354 -19.63 -26.92 -23.39
C THR A 354 -21.13 -26.90 -23.59
N ILE A 355 -21.64 -27.89 -24.28
CA ILE A 355 -23.07 -28.05 -24.55
C ILE A 355 -23.72 -28.69 -23.30
N ILE A 356 -24.19 -27.86 -22.39
CA ILE A 356 -25.10 -28.31 -21.34
C ILE A 356 -26.50 -28.02 -21.82
N HIS A 357 -27.34 -29.05 -21.87
CA HIS A 357 -28.70 -28.94 -22.35
C HIS A 357 -29.51 -27.93 -21.53
N ASN A 358 -30.19 -27.00 -22.18
CA ASN A 358 -30.97 -25.91 -21.55
C ASN A 358 -30.16 -24.94 -20.65
N ALA A 359 -28.85 -24.88 -20.78
CA ALA A 359 -28.06 -23.94 -20.03
C ALA A 359 -28.15 -22.51 -20.56
N VAL A 360 -28.13 -21.55 -19.64
CA VAL A 360 -28.15 -20.11 -19.99
C VAL A 360 -26.70 -19.57 -19.91
N PRO A 361 -26.13 -19.06 -21.02
CA PRO A 361 -24.75 -18.53 -21.05
C PRO A 361 -24.69 -17.10 -20.47
N VAL A 362 -24.86 -16.99 -19.15
CA VAL A 362 -24.94 -15.69 -18.45
C VAL A 362 -23.70 -15.39 -17.60
N LEU A 363 -22.85 -16.40 -17.40
CA LEU A 363 -21.66 -16.26 -16.55
C LEU A 363 -20.48 -15.70 -17.35
N ARG A 364 -19.68 -14.84 -16.72
CA ARG A 364 -18.41 -14.34 -17.25
C ARG A 364 -17.36 -14.23 -16.20
N SER A 365 -16.23 -14.92 -16.40
CA SER A 365 -15.06 -14.76 -15.56
C SER A 365 -14.16 -13.61 -16.03
N VAL A 366 -13.53 -12.90 -15.12
CA VAL A 366 -12.58 -11.82 -15.42
C VAL A 366 -11.33 -11.94 -14.55
N LYS A 367 -10.17 -11.60 -15.12
CA LYS A 367 -8.92 -11.49 -14.35
C LYS A 367 -8.72 -10.03 -13.95
N ALA A 368 -8.80 -9.74 -12.66
CA ALA A 368 -8.43 -8.43 -12.16
C ALA A 368 -6.91 -8.22 -12.31
N SER A 369 -6.47 -7.14 -12.93
CA SER A 369 -5.06 -6.78 -13.07
C SER A 369 -4.79 -5.37 -12.55
N ALA A 370 -3.54 -5.12 -12.12
CA ALA A 370 -3.12 -3.79 -11.66
C ALA A 370 -3.28 -2.71 -12.75
N GLN A 371 -3.12 -3.08 -14.03
CA GLN A 371 -3.32 -2.18 -15.18
C GLN A 371 -4.76 -1.70 -15.30
N ILE A 372 -5.74 -2.59 -15.09
CA ILE A 372 -7.17 -2.25 -15.11
C ILE A 372 -7.48 -1.21 -14.03
N ASN A 373 -6.89 -1.36 -12.86
CA ASN A 373 -7.07 -0.44 -11.75
C ASN A 373 -6.46 0.94 -12.01
N GLN A 374 -5.30 1.01 -12.68
CA GLN A 374 -4.68 2.29 -13.08
C GLN A 374 -5.49 3.03 -14.15
N GLN A 375 -6.01 2.33 -15.15
CA GLN A 375 -6.86 2.93 -16.19
C GLN A 375 -8.16 3.51 -15.61
N ARG A 376 -8.73 2.88 -14.59
CA ARG A 376 -9.93 3.38 -13.88
C ARG A 376 -9.66 4.66 -13.10
N ALA A 377 -8.54 4.74 -12.40
CA ALA A 377 -8.15 5.94 -11.67
C ALA A 377 -7.93 7.13 -12.63
N SER A 378 -7.38 6.89 -13.83
CA SER A 378 -7.22 7.94 -14.85
C SER A 378 -8.57 8.40 -15.43
N CYS A 379 -9.52 7.49 -15.66
CA CYS A 379 -10.88 7.84 -16.11
C CYS A 379 -11.63 8.70 -15.10
N LEU A 380 -11.51 8.41 -13.80
CA LEU A 380 -12.12 9.23 -12.74
C LEU A 380 -11.53 10.64 -12.68
N ARG A 381 -10.23 10.79 -12.88
CA ARG A 381 -9.55 12.11 -12.90
C ARG A 381 -9.98 12.95 -14.10
N VAL A 382 -10.15 12.36 -15.27
CA VAL A 382 -10.66 13.06 -16.47
C VAL A 382 -12.10 13.54 -16.23
N ALA A 383 -12.92 12.74 -15.55
CA ALA A 383 -14.30 13.12 -15.24
C ALA A 383 -14.42 14.27 -14.24
N SER A 384 -13.41 14.53 -13.43
CA SER A 384 -13.37 15.61 -12.44
C SER A 384 -12.77 16.93 -12.96
N SER A 385 -12.24 16.95 -14.20
CA SER A 385 -11.69 18.16 -14.82
C SER A 385 -12.80 19.16 -15.18
N PRO A 386 -12.67 20.46 -14.85
CA PRO A 386 -13.69 21.48 -15.15
C PRO A 386 -13.98 21.66 -16.65
N SER A 387 -13.07 21.23 -17.52
CA SER A 387 -13.18 21.35 -18.98
C SER A 387 -13.84 20.14 -19.67
N ALA A 388 -14.14 19.07 -18.93
CA ALA A 388 -14.71 17.87 -19.52
C ALA A 388 -16.24 17.97 -19.59
N THR A 389 -16.78 18.28 -20.77
CA THR A 389 -18.22 18.30 -21.05
C THR A 389 -18.85 16.90 -21.03
N VAL A 390 -18.05 15.83 -20.89
CA VAL A 390 -18.50 14.45 -20.85
C VAL A 390 -18.22 13.87 -19.46
N ARG A 391 -19.25 13.82 -18.63
CA ARG A 391 -19.19 13.25 -17.28
C ARG A 391 -19.30 11.73 -17.33
N TYR A 392 -18.16 11.02 -17.36
CA TYR A 392 -18.12 9.58 -17.09
C TYR A 392 -18.26 9.32 -15.59
N ARG A 393 -19.42 8.88 -15.14
CA ARG A 393 -19.63 8.46 -13.75
C ARG A 393 -19.35 6.97 -13.62
N VAL A 394 -18.24 6.61 -13.00
CA VAL A 394 -17.84 5.21 -12.80
C VAL A 394 -18.26 4.75 -11.41
N SER A 395 -19.06 3.71 -11.35
CA SER A 395 -19.43 3.03 -10.10
C SER A 395 -18.42 1.90 -9.78
N TYR A 396 -18.18 1.69 -8.50
CA TYR A 396 -17.20 0.73 -7.98
C TYR A 396 -17.67 -0.71 -8.12
N CYS A 397 -16.98 -1.52 -8.88
CA CYS A 397 -16.82 -2.97 -8.71
C CYS A 397 -15.86 -3.52 -9.78
N SER A 398 -15.11 -4.57 -9.49
CA SER A 398 -14.35 -5.31 -10.50
C SER A 398 -15.22 -5.76 -11.68
N ALA A 399 -16.49 -6.05 -11.45
CA ALA A 399 -17.52 -6.38 -12.42
C ALA A 399 -17.85 -5.25 -13.44
N ALA A 400 -17.62 -3.97 -13.11
CA ALA A 400 -17.96 -2.86 -13.99
C ALA A 400 -17.17 -2.82 -15.30
N TRP A 401 -16.01 -3.49 -15.35
CA TRP A 401 -15.15 -3.48 -16.53
C TRP A 401 -15.67 -4.40 -17.67
N ALA A 402 -16.29 -5.52 -17.33
CA ALA A 402 -16.86 -6.42 -18.32
C ALA A 402 -18.02 -5.76 -19.13
N CYS A 403 -18.60 -4.69 -18.58
CA CYS A 403 -19.68 -3.92 -19.23
C CYS A 403 -19.17 -2.86 -20.22
N SER A 404 -17.85 -2.63 -20.35
CA SER A 404 -17.31 -1.61 -21.27
C SER A 404 -17.44 -1.97 -22.75
N ARG A 405 -17.67 -3.26 -23.07
CA ARG A 405 -18.07 -3.70 -24.41
C ARG A 405 -19.55 -4.02 -24.35
N GLY A 406 -20.37 -3.16 -24.94
CA GLY A 406 -21.79 -3.42 -25.14
C GLY A 406 -22.02 -4.76 -25.86
N PRO A 407 -23.21 -5.32 -25.80
CA PRO A 407 -23.54 -6.47 -26.63
C PRO A 407 -23.23 -6.12 -28.09
N SER A 408 -22.48 -6.98 -28.80
CA SER A 408 -22.26 -6.81 -30.23
C SER A 408 -23.63 -6.69 -30.88
N PRO A 409 -23.85 -5.75 -31.85
CA PRO A 409 -25.12 -5.64 -32.52
C PRO A 409 -25.44 -7.00 -33.17
N ARG A 410 -26.57 -7.59 -32.81
CA ARG A 410 -27.10 -8.75 -33.48
C ARG A 410 -27.24 -8.34 -34.92
N ARG A 411 -26.47 -8.96 -35.82
CA ARG A 411 -26.76 -8.88 -37.26
C ARG A 411 -28.15 -9.49 -37.45
N CYS A 412 -29.12 -8.65 -37.74
CA CYS A 412 -30.34 -9.09 -38.37
C CYS A 412 -29.94 -9.64 -39.76
N GLY A 413 -30.08 -10.92 -39.94
CA GLY A 413 -30.16 -11.62 -41.20
C GLY A 413 -31.52 -12.26 -41.28
#